data_92d02d5acf3fb9c7fdf8735eaba88ff5
#
_entry.id   92d02d5acf3fb9c7fdf8735eaba88ff5
#
_cell.length_a   1.000
_cell.length_b   1.000
_cell.length_c   1.000
_cell.angle_alpha   90.00
_cell.angle_beta   90.00
_cell.angle_gamma   90.00
#
_symmetry.space_group_name_H-M   'P 1'
#
loop_
_entity.id
_entity.type
_entity.pdbx_description
1 polymer ?
#
loop_
_entity_poly.entity_id
_entity_poly.type
_entity_poly.pdbx_seq_one_letter_code
_entity_poly.pdbx_strand_id
1 'polypeptide(L)'
;MQLRKLAAAMLVMGIGAGLAHAEDAPSSQTLDKIKANGVIVVGHRESSVPFSYYDNQQKVVGYSQDYSNAIVEAVKKQLNKPDLQVKLIPITSQNRIPLLQNGTFDFECGSTTNNLERQKQAAFSDTIFVVGTRLLVKKDGPVKDFDDLKDKAVVVTSGTTSEVLLHKLNDEKKMNMRIISAKDHGDSFRTLESGRAVAFMMDDALLAGERAKAKKPDQWEIVGTPQSKEAYGCMLRKDDQGFKKLIDDTIAQAQTSGEAEKWFDKWFKNPIPPKNLNMNFDLSDDMKALFKEPNDKALN
;
A
#
# COMPACT_ATOMS: atom_id res chain seq x y z
N MET A 1 -47.17 -36.59 -71.57
CA MET A 1 -46.15 -37.32 -70.85
C MET A 1 -45.18 -36.23 -70.33
N GLN A 2 -45.32 -35.81 -69.10
CA GLN A 2 -44.54 -34.69 -68.52
C GLN A 2 -43.59 -35.26 -67.47
N LEU A 3 -42.32 -35.07 -67.69
CA LEU A 3 -41.25 -35.37 -66.69
C LEU A 3 -41.14 -34.21 -65.70
N ARG A 4 -41.41 -34.52 -64.44
CA ARG A 4 -41.13 -33.59 -63.32
C ARG A 4 -39.67 -33.70 -62.91
N LYS A 5 -38.92 -32.56 -62.99
CA LYS A 5 -37.59 -32.44 -62.44
C LYS A 5 -37.68 -32.00 -60.93
N LEU A 6 -37.19 -32.85 -60.03
CA LEU A 6 -36.97 -32.49 -58.65
C LEU A 6 -35.63 -31.78 -58.57
N ALA A 7 -35.66 -30.55 -58.02
CA ALA A 7 -34.47 -29.81 -57.64
C ALA A 7 -34.23 -30.04 -56.12
N ALA A 8 -33.11 -30.65 -55.79
CA ALA A 8 -32.64 -30.77 -54.39
C ALA A 8 -31.90 -29.52 -54.01
N ALA A 9 -32.39 -28.76 -53.04
CA ALA A 9 -31.69 -27.65 -52.43
C ALA A 9 -30.77 -28.16 -51.29
N MET A 10 -29.46 -28.09 -51.47
CA MET A 10 -28.50 -28.32 -50.38
C MET A 10 -28.38 -27.06 -49.52
N LEU A 11 -28.82 -27.16 -48.26
CA LEU A 11 -28.64 -26.13 -47.26
C LEU A 11 -27.24 -26.29 -46.67
N VAL A 12 -26.32 -25.41 -47.04
CA VAL A 12 -24.96 -25.33 -46.44
C VAL A 12 -25.10 -24.55 -45.15
N MET A 13 -25.10 -25.24 -43.96
CA MET A 13 -24.90 -24.62 -42.68
C MET A 13 -23.44 -24.24 -42.53
N GLY A 14 -23.12 -22.95 -42.68
CA GLY A 14 -21.81 -22.39 -42.32
C GLY A 14 -21.70 -22.33 -40.80
N ILE A 15 -20.87 -23.20 -40.23
CA ILE A 15 -20.42 -23.10 -38.84
C ILE A 15 -19.39 -21.97 -38.80
N GLY A 16 -19.86 -20.77 -38.42
CA GLY A 16 -18.97 -19.67 -38.08
C GLY A 16 -18.26 -19.99 -36.76
N ALA A 17 -17.07 -20.55 -36.82
CA ALA A 17 -16.20 -20.59 -35.67
C ALA A 17 -15.77 -19.17 -35.37
N GLY A 18 -16.41 -18.55 -34.37
CA GLY A 18 -15.95 -17.28 -33.77
C GLY A 18 -14.58 -17.52 -33.15
N LEU A 19 -13.55 -17.05 -33.83
CA LEU A 19 -12.24 -16.88 -33.22
C LEU A 19 -12.40 -15.85 -32.11
N ALA A 20 -12.54 -16.31 -30.87
CA ALA A 20 -12.33 -15.45 -29.71
C ALA A 20 -10.88 -14.96 -29.81
N HIS A 21 -10.70 -13.71 -30.20
CA HIS A 21 -9.40 -13.02 -30.02
C HIS A 21 -9.19 -12.96 -28.51
N ALA A 22 -8.28 -13.79 -28.00
CA ALA A 22 -7.69 -13.50 -26.72
C ALA A 22 -6.99 -12.15 -26.90
N GLU A 23 -7.47 -11.10 -26.24
CA GLU A 23 -6.73 -9.85 -26.14
C GLU A 23 -5.35 -10.19 -25.59
N ASP A 24 -4.31 -9.96 -26.37
CA ASP A 24 -2.93 -10.13 -25.91
C ASP A 24 -2.74 -9.26 -24.67
N ALA A 25 -2.31 -9.87 -23.58
CA ALA A 25 -2.00 -9.13 -22.35
C ALA A 25 -0.98 -8.01 -22.68
N PRO A 26 -1.17 -6.79 -22.13
CA PRO A 26 -0.26 -5.69 -22.41
C PRO A 26 1.19 -6.09 -22.12
N SER A 27 2.12 -5.67 -22.98
CA SER A 27 3.55 -5.93 -22.80
C SER A 27 4.06 -5.34 -21.48
N SER A 28 5.05 -5.98 -20.87
CA SER A 28 5.68 -5.51 -19.63
C SER A 28 7.19 -5.65 -19.67
N GLN A 29 7.87 -4.52 -19.68
CA GLN A 29 9.33 -4.46 -19.59
C GLN A 29 9.84 -5.04 -18.26
N THR A 30 9.07 -4.88 -17.17
CA THR A 30 9.41 -5.42 -15.86
C THR A 30 9.36 -6.95 -15.89
N LEU A 31 8.30 -7.54 -16.42
CA LEU A 31 8.18 -9.00 -16.51
C LEU A 31 9.25 -9.59 -17.42
N ASP A 32 9.57 -8.94 -18.54
CA ASP A 32 10.64 -9.38 -19.44
C ASP A 32 12.01 -9.36 -18.75
N LYS A 33 12.31 -8.28 -18.00
CA LYS A 33 13.52 -8.16 -17.18
C LYS A 33 13.58 -9.28 -16.12
N ILE A 34 12.50 -9.51 -15.39
CA ILE A 34 12.42 -10.56 -14.36
C ILE A 34 12.63 -11.94 -14.99
N LYS A 35 11.99 -12.19 -16.13
CA LYS A 35 12.12 -13.45 -16.87
C LYS A 35 13.55 -13.71 -17.33
N ALA A 36 14.23 -12.69 -17.83
CA ALA A 36 15.61 -12.78 -18.31
C ALA A 36 16.61 -12.99 -17.17
N ASN A 37 16.42 -12.26 -16.06
CA ASN A 37 17.38 -12.27 -14.95
C ASN A 37 17.12 -13.38 -13.91
N GLY A 38 15.94 -14.00 -13.91
CA GLY A 38 15.55 -15.00 -12.91
C GLY A 38 15.37 -14.45 -11.49
N VAL A 39 15.20 -13.12 -11.34
CA VAL A 39 15.08 -12.44 -10.04
C VAL A 39 14.00 -11.37 -10.11
N ILE A 40 13.12 -11.35 -9.11
CA ILE A 40 12.23 -10.24 -8.81
C ILE A 40 12.75 -9.48 -7.59
N VAL A 41 12.80 -8.17 -7.66
CA VAL A 41 13.31 -7.30 -6.58
C VAL A 41 12.14 -6.51 -5.99
N VAL A 42 11.88 -6.71 -4.70
CA VAL A 42 10.76 -6.09 -3.98
C VAL A 42 11.28 -5.10 -2.95
N GLY A 43 10.80 -3.85 -3.02
CA GLY A 43 11.03 -2.86 -1.97
C GLY A 43 10.19 -3.17 -0.73
N HIS A 44 10.76 -3.01 0.47
CA HIS A 44 10.04 -3.21 1.73
C HIS A 44 10.38 -2.14 2.76
N ARG A 45 9.50 -1.97 3.74
CA ARG A 45 9.74 -1.06 4.87
C ARG A 45 10.32 -1.82 6.06
N GLU A 46 11.01 -1.10 6.94
CA GLU A 46 11.64 -1.67 8.13
C GLU A 46 10.82 -1.44 9.40
N SER A 47 9.96 -0.42 9.43
CA SER A 47 9.23 0.01 10.63
C SER A 47 7.80 0.51 10.38
N SER A 48 7.15 0.13 9.28
CA SER A 48 5.74 0.50 8.99
C SER A 48 4.77 -0.55 9.53
N VAL A 49 4.66 -0.68 10.85
CA VAL A 49 3.73 -1.63 11.51
C VAL A 49 2.29 -1.14 11.33
N PRO A 50 1.34 -1.99 10.93
CA PRO A 50 1.45 -3.44 10.65
C PRO A 50 1.62 -3.78 9.14
N PHE A 51 2.01 -2.83 8.29
CA PHE A 51 2.01 -2.98 6.83
C PHE A 51 3.24 -3.71 6.28
N SER A 52 4.44 -3.22 6.59
CA SER A 52 5.71 -3.82 6.18
C SER A 52 6.80 -3.45 7.19
N TYR A 53 7.35 -4.45 7.88
CA TYR A 53 8.30 -4.23 8.97
C TYR A 53 9.05 -5.52 9.29
N TYR A 54 10.12 -5.42 10.11
CA TYR A 54 10.86 -6.57 10.60
C TYR A 54 10.23 -7.16 11.87
N ASP A 55 10.04 -8.48 11.88
CA ASP A 55 9.74 -9.23 13.09
C ASP A 55 10.99 -9.46 13.97
N ASN A 56 10.86 -10.24 15.05
CA ASN A 56 11.98 -10.58 15.95
C ASN A 56 13.08 -11.42 15.30
N GLN A 57 12.80 -12.06 14.17
CA GLN A 57 13.74 -12.89 13.41
C GLN A 57 14.34 -12.13 12.22
N GLN A 58 14.13 -10.80 12.15
CA GLN A 58 14.55 -9.95 11.03
C GLN A 58 13.90 -10.38 9.70
N LYS A 59 12.75 -11.03 9.75
CA LYS A 59 11.96 -11.35 8.58
C LYS A 59 11.01 -10.19 8.29
N VAL A 60 10.90 -9.83 7.02
CA VAL A 60 9.91 -8.82 6.57
C VAL A 60 8.52 -9.44 6.61
N VAL A 61 7.64 -8.82 7.37
CA VAL A 61 6.25 -9.25 7.58
C VAL A 61 5.29 -8.06 7.53
N GLY A 62 4.00 -8.33 7.46
CA GLY A 62 2.96 -7.31 7.54
C GLY A 62 1.83 -7.51 6.54
N TYR A 63 0.79 -6.72 6.69
CA TYR A 63 -0.39 -6.74 5.83
C TYR A 63 -0.05 -6.52 4.36
N SER A 64 0.75 -5.49 4.05
CA SER A 64 1.19 -5.21 2.69
C SER A 64 2.21 -6.23 2.19
N GLN A 65 2.93 -6.92 3.10
CA GLN A 65 3.82 -8.00 2.72
C GLN A 65 3.05 -9.24 2.26
N ASP A 66 1.85 -9.50 2.81
CA ASP A 66 1.00 -10.58 2.31
C ASP A 66 0.55 -10.30 0.86
N TYR A 67 0.21 -9.05 0.51
CA TYR A 67 -0.01 -8.64 -0.89
C TYR A 67 1.24 -8.81 -1.76
N SER A 68 2.40 -8.36 -1.27
CA SER A 68 3.67 -8.52 -2.01
C SER A 68 3.95 -9.99 -2.32
N ASN A 69 3.72 -10.87 -1.36
CA ASN A 69 3.91 -12.32 -1.54
C ASN A 69 2.94 -12.89 -2.59
N ALA A 70 1.67 -12.49 -2.56
CA ALA A 70 0.67 -12.90 -3.56
C ALA A 70 1.06 -12.43 -4.98
N ILE A 71 1.54 -11.21 -5.12
CA ILE A 71 2.03 -10.66 -6.40
C ILE A 71 3.24 -11.46 -6.89
N VAL A 72 4.20 -11.77 -6.02
CA VAL A 72 5.37 -12.60 -6.38
C VAL A 72 4.93 -13.98 -6.90
N GLU A 73 3.98 -14.63 -6.25
CA GLU A 73 3.46 -15.93 -6.71
C GLU A 73 2.71 -15.79 -8.05
N ALA A 74 1.96 -14.71 -8.27
CA ALA A 74 1.34 -14.43 -9.56
C ALA A 74 2.39 -14.25 -10.68
N VAL A 75 3.50 -13.54 -10.41
CA VAL A 75 4.63 -13.39 -11.34
C VAL A 75 5.27 -14.74 -11.66
N LYS A 76 5.56 -15.56 -10.64
CA LYS A 76 6.10 -16.92 -10.84
C LYS A 76 5.21 -17.75 -11.75
N LYS A 77 3.90 -17.70 -11.52
CA LYS A 77 2.90 -18.43 -12.31
C LYS A 77 2.86 -17.92 -13.76
N GLN A 78 2.77 -16.60 -13.96
CA GLN A 78 2.69 -16.00 -15.29
C GLN A 78 3.94 -16.26 -16.13
N LEU A 79 5.12 -16.23 -15.51
CA LEU A 79 6.38 -16.48 -16.20
C LEU A 79 6.73 -17.97 -16.31
N ASN A 80 5.94 -18.85 -15.70
CA ASN A 80 6.23 -20.28 -15.55
C ASN A 80 7.64 -20.54 -14.95
N LYS A 81 7.97 -19.78 -13.88
CA LYS A 81 9.25 -19.82 -13.17
C LYS A 81 9.03 -20.02 -11.67
N PRO A 82 8.73 -21.23 -11.19
CA PRO A 82 8.47 -21.50 -9.78
C PRO A 82 9.70 -21.27 -8.88
N ASP A 83 10.89 -21.35 -9.44
CA ASP A 83 12.20 -21.15 -8.81
C ASP A 83 12.70 -19.70 -8.87
N LEU A 84 11.86 -18.74 -9.30
CA LEU A 84 12.20 -17.33 -9.37
C LEU A 84 12.73 -16.82 -8.02
N GLN A 85 13.93 -16.25 -8.02
CA GLN A 85 14.52 -15.69 -6.83
C GLN A 85 13.83 -14.40 -6.43
N VAL A 86 13.63 -14.20 -5.13
CA VAL A 86 13.04 -12.98 -4.56
C VAL A 86 14.11 -12.24 -3.76
N LYS A 87 14.42 -11.02 -4.16
CA LYS A 87 15.34 -10.14 -3.45
C LYS A 87 14.55 -9.02 -2.78
N LEU A 88 14.78 -8.81 -1.48
CA LEU A 88 14.16 -7.73 -0.72
C LEU A 88 15.15 -6.57 -0.56
N ILE A 89 14.68 -5.32 -0.77
CA ILE A 89 15.48 -4.09 -0.64
C ILE A 89 14.79 -3.16 0.36
N PRO A 90 15.45 -2.76 1.45
CA PRO A 90 14.89 -1.82 2.40
C PRO A 90 14.77 -0.42 1.79
N ILE A 91 13.60 0.18 1.96
CA ILE A 91 13.29 1.53 1.49
C ILE A 91 12.68 2.40 2.60
N THR A 92 12.80 3.71 2.45
CA THR A 92 12.16 4.71 3.31
C THR A 92 11.07 5.46 2.54
N SER A 93 10.24 6.23 3.25
CA SER A 93 9.26 7.10 2.58
C SER A 93 9.93 8.12 1.65
N GLN A 94 11.13 8.57 1.99
CA GLN A 94 11.87 9.57 1.24
C GLN A 94 12.54 9.03 -0.02
N ASN A 95 13.10 7.80 0.02
CA ASN A 95 13.92 7.28 -1.08
C ASN A 95 13.20 6.33 -2.04
N ARG A 96 11.97 5.87 -1.71
CA ARG A 96 11.27 4.84 -2.51
C ARG A 96 11.01 5.25 -3.97
N ILE A 97 10.59 6.50 -4.23
CA ILE A 97 10.31 6.95 -5.60
C ILE A 97 11.60 7.04 -6.42
N PRO A 98 12.68 7.72 -5.99
CA PRO A 98 13.95 7.70 -6.72
C PRO A 98 14.51 6.29 -6.95
N LEU A 99 14.43 5.39 -5.96
CA LEU A 99 14.93 4.02 -6.09
C LEU A 99 14.09 3.17 -7.07
N LEU A 100 12.78 3.41 -7.14
CA LEU A 100 11.94 2.79 -8.16
C LEU A 100 12.31 3.28 -9.57
N GLN A 101 12.43 4.59 -9.73
CA GLN A 101 12.71 5.22 -11.02
C GLN A 101 14.06 4.78 -11.60
N ASN A 102 15.09 4.60 -10.76
CA ASN A 102 16.41 4.12 -11.22
C ASN A 102 16.48 2.59 -11.36
N GLY A 103 15.39 1.85 -11.11
CA GLY A 103 15.31 0.42 -11.29
C GLY A 103 15.93 -0.43 -10.18
N THR A 104 16.19 0.15 -8.99
CA THR A 104 16.74 -0.59 -7.84
C THR A 104 15.80 -1.72 -7.39
N PHE A 105 14.50 -1.55 -7.51
CA PHE A 105 13.50 -2.58 -7.26
C PHE A 105 12.39 -2.54 -8.32
N ASP A 106 11.58 -3.59 -8.41
CA ASP A 106 10.54 -3.73 -9.41
C ASP A 106 9.20 -3.16 -8.97
N PHE A 107 8.82 -3.43 -7.73
CA PHE A 107 7.64 -2.86 -7.08
C PHE A 107 7.82 -2.87 -5.56
N GLU A 108 6.96 -2.15 -4.86
CA GLU A 108 6.82 -2.23 -3.40
C GLU A 108 5.35 -2.18 -2.99
N CYS A 109 4.98 -2.90 -1.94
CA CYS A 109 3.74 -2.72 -1.22
C CYS A 109 4.10 -2.41 0.24
N GLY A 110 3.73 -1.23 0.68
CA GLY A 110 4.02 -0.77 2.04
C GLY A 110 2.88 0.12 2.54
N SER A 111 3.23 1.30 3.00
CA SER A 111 2.32 2.37 3.39
C SER A 111 2.51 3.57 2.45
N THR A 112 2.28 3.36 1.14
CA THR A 112 2.53 4.37 0.12
C THR A 112 1.22 4.93 -0.41
N THR A 113 0.96 6.20 -0.08
CA THR A 113 -0.21 6.93 -0.55
C THR A 113 -0.15 7.13 -2.06
N ASN A 114 -1.19 6.68 -2.74
CA ASN A 114 -1.51 7.00 -4.11
C ASN A 114 -2.18 8.38 -4.17
N ASN A 115 -1.50 9.36 -4.76
CA ASN A 115 -2.05 10.69 -5.03
C ASN A 115 -1.60 11.20 -6.39
N LEU A 116 -2.27 12.24 -6.90
CA LEU A 116 -2.04 12.76 -8.24
C LEU A 116 -0.60 13.26 -8.47
N GLU A 117 0.04 13.80 -7.44
CA GLU A 117 1.41 14.29 -7.55
C GLU A 117 2.41 13.14 -7.73
N ARG A 118 2.23 12.06 -6.96
CA ARG A 118 3.07 10.86 -7.07
C ARG A 118 2.80 10.07 -8.35
N GLN A 119 1.57 10.09 -8.87
CA GLN A 119 1.23 9.49 -10.16
C GLN A 119 1.96 10.11 -11.36
N LYS A 120 2.49 11.32 -11.21
CA LYS A 120 3.39 11.92 -12.22
C LYS A 120 4.74 11.19 -12.30
N GLN A 121 5.14 10.47 -11.25
CA GLN A 121 6.46 9.88 -11.07
C GLN A 121 6.46 8.34 -11.04
N ALA A 122 5.36 7.72 -10.65
CA ALA A 122 5.20 6.27 -10.51
C ALA A 122 3.77 5.87 -10.86
N ALA A 123 3.54 4.58 -11.14
CA ALA A 123 2.21 4.00 -11.19
C ALA A 123 1.85 3.39 -9.83
N PHE A 124 0.56 3.29 -9.57
CA PHE A 124 0.01 2.68 -8.37
C PHE A 124 -1.00 1.59 -8.76
N SER A 125 -1.03 0.55 -7.96
CA SER A 125 -2.01 -0.53 -8.07
C SER A 125 -3.38 -0.12 -7.56
N ASP A 126 -4.34 -1.02 -7.67
CA ASP A 126 -5.54 -1.00 -6.85
C ASP A 126 -5.19 -0.75 -5.39
N THR A 127 -6.07 0.00 -4.71
CA THR A 127 -5.89 0.40 -3.31
C THR A 127 -5.92 -0.82 -2.40
N ILE A 128 -4.94 -0.93 -1.51
CA ILE A 128 -4.85 -2.01 -0.52
C ILE A 128 -5.33 -1.60 0.87
N PHE A 129 -5.32 -0.29 1.17
CA PHE A 129 -5.75 0.23 2.48
C PHE A 129 -6.18 1.71 2.39
N VAL A 130 -7.05 2.15 3.31
CA VAL A 130 -7.48 3.55 3.44
C VAL A 130 -7.22 4.03 4.85
N VAL A 131 -6.62 5.21 4.98
CA VAL A 131 -6.21 5.83 6.25
C VAL A 131 -6.60 7.31 6.31
N GLY A 132 -6.49 7.88 7.51
CA GLY A 132 -6.57 9.31 7.74
C GLY A 132 -5.41 9.82 8.60
N THR A 133 -4.86 11.00 8.28
CA THR A 133 -3.76 11.59 9.03
C THR A 133 -4.24 12.16 10.36
N ARG A 134 -3.62 11.73 11.47
CA ARG A 134 -3.96 12.11 12.84
C ARG A 134 -2.70 12.38 13.69
N LEU A 135 -2.85 12.45 14.99
CA LEU A 135 -1.77 12.71 15.95
C LEU A 135 -1.66 11.59 16.97
N LEU A 136 -0.44 11.12 17.24
CA LEU A 136 -0.12 10.33 18.42
C LEU A 136 0.49 11.24 19.46
N VAL A 137 -0.07 11.24 20.66
CA VAL A 137 0.32 12.11 21.77
C VAL A 137 0.39 11.34 23.07
N LYS A 138 1.03 11.92 24.08
CA LYS A 138 0.99 11.39 25.43
C LYS A 138 -0.44 11.51 25.97
N LYS A 139 -0.98 10.44 26.53
CA LYS A 139 -2.30 10.42 27.18
C LYS A 139 -2.33 11.48 28.29
N ASP A 140 -3.47 12.12 28.46
CA ASP A 140 -3.69 13.20 29.43
C ASP A 140 -2.78 14.45 29.21
N GLY A 141 -2.08 14.51 28.06
CA GLY A 141 -1.33 15.71 27.65
C GLY A 141 -2.23 16.84 27.15
N PRO A 142 -1.64 18.02 26.91
CA PRO A 142 -2.37 19.22 26.52
C PRO A 142 -2.85 19.23 25.06
N VAL A 143 -2.38 18.32 24.23
CA VAL A 143 -2.73 18.24 22.80
C VAL A 143 -3.91 17.30 22.61
N LYS A 144 -5.02 17.83 22.07
CA LYS A 144 -6.23 17.05 21.76
C LYS A 144 -6.59 17.13 20.27
N ASP A 145 -6.22 18.23 19.59
CA ASP A 145 -6.41 18.41 18.16
C ASP A 145 -5.26 19.24 17.58
N PHE A 146 -5.27 19.44 16.28
CA PHE A 146 -4.23 20.14 15.51
C PHE A 146 -4.03 21.61 15.93
N ASP A 147 -5.07 22.31 16.35
CA ASP A 147 -4.96 23.70 16.79
C ASP A 147 -4.13 23.84 18.08
N ASP A 148 -4.04 22.81 18.89
CA ASP A 148 -3.20 22.77 20.10
C ASP A 148 -1.69 22.68 19.81
N LEU A 149 -1.30 22.49 18.55
CA LEU A 149 0.11 22.36 18.14
C LEU A 149 0.83 23.71 18.01
N LYS A 150 0.11 24.83 18.13
CA LYS A 150 0.70 26.16 18.02
C LYS A 150 1.86 26.34 19.00
N ASP A 151 2.99 26.89 18.50
CA ASP A 151 4.25 27.11 19.23
C ASP A 151 4.89 25.84 19.83
N LYS A 152 4.55 24.65 19.35
CA LYS A 152 5.04 23.36 19.87
C LYS A 152 5.99 22.65 18.89
N ALA A 153 6.74 21.69 19.43
CA ALA A 153 7.54 20.78 18.63
C ALA A 153 6.69 19.57 18.19
N VAL A 154 6.63 19.34 16.90
CA VAL A 154 5.88 18.23 16.29
C VAL A 154 6.83 17.40 15.44
N VAL A 155 6.79 16.07 15.59
CA VAL A 155 7.57 15.17 14.73
C VAL A 155 6.71 14.57 13.64
N VAL A 156 7.32 14.35 12.48
CA VAL A 156 6.73 13.71 11.31
C VAL A 156 7.80 12.84 10.63
N THR A 157 7.39 11.89 9.81
CA THR A 157 8.34 11.08 9.04
C THR A 157 8.64 11.73 7.69
N SER A 158 9.92 11.88 7.37
CA SER A 158 10.39 12.51 6.12
C SER A 158 9.90 11.78 4.87
N GLY A 159 9.50 12.54 3.83
CA GLY A 159 9.02 12.03 2.54
C GLY A 159 7.59 11.49 2.54
N THR A 160 6.82 11.76 3.60
CA THR A 160 5.39 11.40 3.70
C THR A 160 4.48 12.52 3.24
N THR A 161 3.24 12.18 2.91
CA THR A 161 2.14 13.14 2.70
C THR A 161 1.83 13.92 3.96
N SER A 162 1.95 13.26 5.14
CA SER A 162 1.79 13.91 6.44
C SER A 162 2.82 15.01 6.69
N GLU A 163 4.09 14.85 6.22
CA GLU A 163 5.09 15.92 6.31
C GLU A 163 4.68 17.15 5.48
N VAL A 164 4.26 16.92 4.23
CA VAL A 164 3.78 18.00 3.36
C VAL A 164 2.58 18.71 3.98
N LEU A 165 1.62 17.94 4.51
CA LEU A 165 0.42 18.47 5.14
C LEU A 165 0.76 19.25 6.42
N LEU A 166 1.70 18.77 7.25
CA LEU A 166 2.11 19.47 8.47
C LEU A 166 2.74 20.83 8.17
N HIS A 167 3.63 20.89 7.17
CA HIS A 167 4.20 22.17 6.72
C HIS A 167 3.11 23.12 6.23
N LYS A 168 2.21 22.63 5.39
CA LYS A 168 1.07 23.43 4.90
C LYS A 168 0.23 23.99 6.03
N LEU A 169 -0.17 23.16 7.01
CA LEU A 169 -0.93 23.60 8.18
C LEU A 169 -0.17 24.65 8.99
N ASN A 170 1.15 24.46 9.19
CA ASN A 170 1.99 25.40 9.90
C ASN A 170 2.00 26.79 9.25
N ASP A 171 2.16 26.83 7.94
CA ASP A 171 2.27 28.07 7.19
C ASP A 171 0.90 28.78 7.06
N GLU A 172 -0.15 28.08 6.66
CA GLU A 172 -1.48 28.64 6.42
C GLU A 172 -2.13 29.16 7.71
N LYS A 173 -2.00 28.40 8.81
CA LYS A 173 -2.55 28.80 10.12
C LYS A 173 -1.58 29.61 10.97
N LYS A 174 -0.36 29.89 10.49
CA LYS A 174 0.69 30.62 11.20
C LYS A 174 0.94 30.04 12.61
N MET A 175 1.12 28.73 12.66
CA MET A 175 1.16 28.00 13.93
C MET A 175 2.52 28.06 14.62
N ASN A 176 3.58 28.52 13.94
CA ASN A 176 4.94 28.61 14.51
C ASN A 176 5.41 27.29 15.14
N MET A 177 5.07 26.15 14.52
CA MET A 177 5.49 24.84 14.99
C MET A 177 6.97 24.61 14.70
N ARG A 178 7.69 23.96 15.61
CA ARG A 178 9.02 23.42 15.35
C ARG A 178 8.86 22.00 14.81
N ILE A 179 8.89 21.85 13.49
CA ILE A 179 8.74 20.56 12.81
C ILE A 179 10.06 19.79 12.85
N ILE A 180 10.01 18.52 13.27
CA ILE A 180 11.13 17.59 13.31
C ILE A 180 10.84 16.47 12.33
N SER A 181 11.60 16.40 11.22
CA SER A 181 11.50 15.31 10.24
C SER A 181 12.43 14.17 10.64
N ALA A 182 11.86 12.99 10.90
CA ALA A 182 12.64 11.80 11.24
C ALA A 182 12.72 10.83 10.03
N LYS A 183 13.71 9.95 10.04
CA LYS A 183 13.99 9.05 8.90
C LYS A 183 12.86 8.05 8.61
N ASP A 184 12.29 7.46 9.67
CA ASP A 184 11.22 6.48 9.59
C ASP A 184 10.23 6.62 10.75
N HIS A 185 9.16 5.80 10.75
CA HIS A 185 8.10 5.89 11.75
C HIS A 185 8.58 5.53 13.15
N GLY A 186 9.48 4.55 13.28
CA GLY A 186 10.09 4.19 14.56
C GLY A 186 10.97 5.31 15.13
N ASP A 187 11.74 6.02 14.29
CA ASP A 187 12.50 7.19 14.70
C ASP A 187 11.60 8.36 15.11
N SER A 188 10.49 8.55 14.39
CA SER A 188 9.47 9.55 14.72
C SER A 188 8.89 9.27 16.11
N PHE A 189 8.49 8.01 16.36
CA PHE A 189 7.96 7.62 17.66
C PHE A 189 9.01 7.76 18.79
N ARG A 190 10.26 7.36 18.57
CA ARG A 190 11.35 7.60 19.54
C ARG A 190 11.55 9.08 19.86
N THR A 191 11.37 9.96 18.88
CA THR A 191 11.43 11.41 19.07
C THR A 191 10.29 11.90 19.96
N LEU A 192 9.08 11.40 19.77
CA LEU A 192 7.93 11.66 20.64
C LEU A 192 8.14 11.08 22.04
N GLU A 193 8.53 9.80 22.14
CA GLU A 193 8.72 9.08 23.41
C GLU A 193 9.80 9.74 24.29
N SER A 194 10.85 10.31 23.69
CA SER A 194 11.90 11.06 24.40
C SER A 194 11.50 12.47 24.85
N GLY A 195 10.29 12.93 24.53
CA GLY A 195 9.81 14.26 24.86
C GLY A 195 10.40 15.41 24.02
N ARG A 196 11.12 15.11 22.95
CA ARG A 196 11.62 16.12 22.00
C ARG A 196 10.53 16.73 21.13
N ALA A 197 9.40 16.05 20.99
CA ALA A 197 8.17 16.50 20.37
C ALA A 197 6.97 16.21 21.28
N VAL A 198 5.90 16.99 21.20
CA VAL A 198 4.67 16.76 21.95
C VAL A 198 3.65 15.91 21.18
N ALA A 199 3.79 15.83 19.88
CA ALA A 199 2.94 15.05 18.99
C ALA A 199 3.74 14.42 17.84
N PHE A 200 3.30 13.26 17.37
CA PHE A 200 3.74 12.64 16.13
C PHE A 200 2.57 12.62 15.15
N MET A 201 2.69 13.37 14.05
CA MET A 201 1.68 13.41 12.99
C MET A 201 1.96 12.34 11.95
N MET A 202 0.99 11.43 11.73
CA MET A 202 1.06 10.35 10.76
C MET A 202 -0.34 9.75 10.53
N ASP A 203 -0.43 8.78 9.63
CA ASP A 203 -1.64 8.05 9.34
C ASP A 203 -2.05 7.17 10.52
N ASP A 204 -3.32 7.14 10.85
CA ASP A 204 -3.89 6.56 12.06
C ASP A 204 -3.53 5.08 12.29
N ALA A 205 -3.55 4.26 11.23
CA ALA A 205 -3.14 2.86 11.32
C ALA A 205 -1.65 2.69 11.67
N LEU A 206 -0.77 3.56 11.14
CA LEU A 206 0.66 3.58 11.48
C LEU A 206 0.88 4.08 12.91
N LEU A 207 0.14 5.10 13.34
CA LEU A 207 0.17 5.57 14.73
C LEU A 207 -0.27 4.47 15.71
N ALA A 208 -1.31 3.69 15.35
CA ALA A 208 -1.73 2.54 16.14
C ALA A 208 -0.62 1.49 16.25
N GLY A 209 0.12 1.24 15.14
CA GLY A 209 1.29 0.34 15.14
C GLY A 209 2.41 0.81 16.05
N GLU A 210 2.77 2.08 15.99
CA GLU A 210 3.82 2.63 16.84
C GLU A 210 3.40 2.63 18.32
N ARG A 211 2.13 3.01 18.62
CA ARG A 211 1.57 2.90 19.97
C ARG A 211 1.65 1.47 20.50
N ALA A 212 1.25 0.49 19.70
CA ALA A 212 1.26 -0.92 20.11
C ALA A 212 2.67 -1.43 20.44
N LYS A 213 3.71 -0.93 19.74
CA LYS A 213 5.13 -1.27 20.01
C LYS A 213 5.71 -0.61 21.26
N ALA A 214 5.09 0.45 21.76
CA ALA A 214 5.58 1.20 22.90
C ALA A 214 5.79 0.30 24.14
N LYS A 215 6.72 0.66 25.02
CA LYS A 215 6.92 -0.05 26.30
C LYS A 215 5.68 0.00 27.19
N LYS A 216 4.93 1.09 27.09
CA LYS A 216 3.70 1.35 27.84
C LYS A 216 2.66 1.93 26.88
N PRO A 217 1.96 1.09 26.08
CA PRO A 217 0.99 1.55 25.07
C PRO A 217 -0.12 2.43 25.66
N ASP A 218 -0.55 2.16 26.90
CA ASP A 218 -1.62 2.88 27.58
C ASP A 218 -1.27 4.34 27.92
N GLN A 219 0.00 4.73 27.81
CA GLN A 219 0.44 6.11 28.00
C GLN A 219 0.26 6.99 26.75
N TRP A 220 -0.16 6.40 25.63
CA TRP A 220 -0.29 7.07 24.34
C TRP A 220 -1.71 6.98 23.81
N GLU A 221 -2.18 8.05 23.21
CA GLU A 221 -3.49 8.11 22.55
C GLU A 221 -3.39 8.73 21.16
N ILE A 222 -4.26 8.26 20.25
CA ILE A 222 -4.42 8.84 18.92
C ILE A 222 -5.57 9.84 18.99
N VAL A 223 -5.27 11.10 18.70
CA VAL A 223 -6.19 12.23 18.79
C VAL A 223 -6.23 13.02 17.50
N GLY A 224 -7.05 14.06 17.47
CA GLY A 224 -7.21 14.98 16.35
C GLY A 224 -8.21 14.48 15.31
N THR A 225 -8.93 15.41 14.72
CA THR A 225 -9.80 15.17 13.57
C THR A 225 -8.95 14.77 12.38
N PRO A 226 -9.26 13.69 11.62
CA PRO A 226 -8.49 13.34 10.44
C PRO A 226 -8.33 14.49 9.47
N GLN A 227 -7.10 14.82 9.10
CA GLN A 227 -6.76 15.94 8.21
C GLN A 227 -6.70 15.53 6.74
N SER A 228 -6.69 14.25 6.45
CA SER A 228 -6.73 13.69 5.09
C SER A 228 -7.50 12.37 5.08
N LYS A 229 -7.85 11.94 3.88
CA LYS A 229 -8.24 10.56 3.57
C LYS A 229 -7.32 10.08 2.46
N GLU A 230 -6.57 9.03 2.71
CA GLU A 230 -5.50 8.57 1.82
C GLU A 230 -5.66 7.10 1.47
N ALA A 231 -5.39 6.77 0.20
CA ALA A 231 -5.39 5.41 -0.30
C ALA A 231 -3.95 4.90 -0.42
N TYR A 232 -3.62 3.78 0.22
CA TYR A 232 -2.35 3.08 -0.02
C TYR A 232 -2.48 2.15 -1.20
N GLY A 233 -1.50 2.19 -2.11
CA GLY A 233 -1.35 1.26 -3.22
C GLY A 233 0.07 0.71 -3.29
N CYS A 234 0.24 -0.43 -3.97
CA CYS A 234 1.56 -0.88 -4.35
C CYS A 234 2.11 0.05 -5.44
N MET A 235 3.37 0.42 -5.33
CA MET A 235 4.02 1.34 -6.27
C MET A 235 4.91 0.57 -7.23
N LEU A 236 4.82 0.88 -8.51
CA LEU A 236 5.57 0.28 -9.60
C LEU A 236 6.00 1.34 -10.61
N ARG A 237 6.88 0.97 -11.57
CA ARG A 237 7.32 1.91 -12.60
C ARG A 237 6.14 2.42 -13.42
N LYS A 238 6.18 3.72 -13.71
CA LYS A 238 5.22 4.36 -14.59
C LYS A 238 5.31 3.73 -16.00
N ASP A 239 4.17 3.70 -16.69
CA ASP A 239 4.05 3.24 -18.07
C ASP A 239 4.26 1.73 -18.32
N ASP A 240 4.34 0.90 -17.28
CA ASP A 240 4.34 -0.57 -17.40
C ASP A 240 2.93 -1.14 -17.13
N GLN A 241 2.07 -1.01 -18.13
CA GLN A 241 0.66 -1.42 -18.02
C GLN A 241 0.49 -2.94 -17.85
N GLY A 242 1.39 -3.74 -18.43
CA GLY A 242 1.32 -5.20 -18.28
C GLY A 242 1.61 -5.64 -16.85
N PHE A 243 2.62 -5.04 -16.21
CA PHE A 243 2.93 -5.32 -14.82
C PHE A 243 1.86 -4.79 -13.86
N LYS A 244 1.36 -3.55 -14.14
CA LYS A 244 0.24 -2.98 -13.38
C LYS A 244 -0.97 -3.90 -13.41
N LYS A 245 -1.37 -4.37 -14.61
CA LYS A 245 -2.51 -5.27 -14.76
C LYS A 245 -2.36 -6.56 -13.93
N LEU A 246 -1.17 -7.20 -13.94
CA LEU A 246 -0.92 -8.39 -13.14
C LEU A 246 -1.10 -8.11 -11.64
N ILE A 247 -0.59 -6.97 -11.17
CA ILE A 247 -0.68 -6.55 -9.77
C ILE A 247 -2.14 -6.28 -9.40
N ASP A 248 -2.86 -5.49 -10.22
CA ASP A 248 -4.26 -5.15 -9.99
C ASP A 248 -5.16 -6.39 -9.98
N ASP A 249 -5.01 -7.28 -10.96
CA ASP A 249 -5.77 -8.55 -11.02
C ASP A 249 -5.52 -9.39 -9.75
N THR A 250 -4.28 -9.42 -9.25
CA THR A 250 -3.91 -10.15 -8.03
C THR A 250 -4.56 -9.54 -6.80
N ILE A 251 -4.52 -8.21 -6.67
CA ILE A 251 -5.13 -7.48 -5.55
C ILE A 251 -6.65 -7.62 -5.58
N ALA A 252 -7.27 -7.39 -6.74
CA ALA A 252 -8.71 -7.52 -6.92
C ALA A 252 -9.21 -8.94 -6.60
N GLN A 253 -8.46 -9.97 -7.02
CA GLN A 253 -8.76 -11.35 -6.67
C GLN A 253 -8.70 -11.58 -5.15
N ALA A 254 -7.66 -11.10 -4.48
CA ALA A 254 -7.52 -11.25 -3.02
C ALA A 254 -8.66 -10.55 -2.27
N GLN A 255 -9.07 -9.36 -2.73
CA GLN A 255 -10.14 -8.57 -2.13
C GLN A 255 -11.50 -9.23 -2.32
N THR A 256 -11.86 -9.57 -3.55
CA THR A 256 -13.19 -10.12 -3.89
C THR A 256 -13.38 -11.57 -3.43
N SER A 257 -12.32 -12.34 -3.24
CA SER A 257 -12.39 -13.70 -2.71
C SER A 257 -12.49 -13.79 -1.18
N GLY A 258 -12.32 -12.66 -0.46
CA GLY A 258 -12.27 -12.61 1.00
C GLY A 258 -10.90 -12.95 1.60
N GLU A 259 -9.87 -13.16 0.78
CA GLU A 259 -8.51 -13.42 1.30
C GLU A 259 -7.91 -12.15 1.93
N ALA A 260 -8.12 -10.99 1.34
CA ALA A 260 -7.68 -9.71 1.88
C ALA A 260 -8.33 -9.40 3.25
N GLU A 261 -9.57 -9.81 3.49
CA GLU A 261 -10.23 -9.67 4.78
C GLU A 261 -9.57 -10.56 5.85
N LYS A 262 -9.17 -11.80 5.49
CA LYS A 262 -8.39 -12.67 6.38
C LYS A 262 -7.03 -12.07 6.73
N TRP A 263 -6.35 -11.43 5.75
CA TRP A 263 -5.10 -10.71 6.02
C TRP A 263 -5.34 -9.50 6.92
N PHE A 264 -6.45 -8.76 6.72
CA PHE A 264 -6.82 -7.68 7.62
C PHE A 264 -7.02 -8.20 9.04
N ASP A 265 -7.83 -9.24 9.24
CA ASP A 265 -8.08 -9.83 10.55
C ASP A 265 -6.78 -10.32 11.22
N LYS A 266 -5.88 -10.94 10.44
CA LYS A 266 -4.56 -11.38 10.92
C LYS A 266 -3.73 -10.23 11.49
N TRP A 267 -3.69 -9.07 10.80
CA TRP A 267 -2.76 -8.00 11.12
C TRP A 267 -3.35 -6.90 12.00
N PHE A 268 -4.66 -6.75 12.05
CA PHE A 268 -5.32 -5.65 12.76
C PHE A 268 -6.17 -6.10 13.94
N LYS A 269 -6.67 -7.34 13.94
CA LYS A 269 -7.54 -7.87 14.99
C LYS A 269 -6.89 -8.98 15.84
N ASN A 270 -5.81 -9.56 15.39
CA ASN A 270 -5.10 -10.62 16.08
C ASN A 270 -3.73 -10.15 16.59
N PRO A 271 -3.16 -10.85 17.61
CA PRO A 271 -1.80 -10.56 18.07
C PRO A 271 -0.76 -10.75 16.97
N ILE A 272 0.08 -9.76 16.74
CA ILE A 272 1.11 -9.73 15.71
C ILE A 272 2.53 -9.60 16.30
N PRO A 273 3.58 -10.11 15.59
CA PRO A 273 4.95 -9.87 16.01
C PRO A 273 5.27 -8.34 16.02
N PRO A 274 6.31 -7.91 16.76
CA PRO A 274 7.25 -8.75 17.50
C PRO A 274 6.81 -9.12 18.92
N LYS A 275 5.80 -8.51 19.50
CA LYS A 275 5.45 -8.62 20.92
C LYS A 275 4.03 -9.10 21.18
N ASN A 276 3.43 -9.84 20.27
CA ASN A 276 2.00 -10.18 20.30
C ASN A 276 1.13 -8.91 20.41
N LEU A 277 1.44 -7.91 19.62
CA LEU A 277 0.72 -6.64 19.62
C LEU A 277 -0.68 -6.83 19.07
N ASN A 278 -1.68 -6.28 19.75
CA ASN A 278 -3.01 -6.18 19.19
C ASN A 278 -3.28 -4.71 18.81
N MET A 279 -3.59 -4.49 17.56
CA MET A 279 -3.87 -3.15 17.04
C MET A 279 -5.22 -2.63 17.49
N ASN A 280 -6.19 -3.54 17.77
CA ASN A 280 -7.59 -3.22 18.04
C ASN A 280 -8.14 -2.22 17.01
N PHE A 281 -7.91 -2.50 15.74
CA PHE A 281 -8.25 -1.62 14.63
C PHE A 281 -9.36 -2.28 13.80
N ASP A 282 -10.50 -1.62 13.70
CA ASP A 282 -11.66 -2.17 13.01
C ASP A 282 -11.59 -1.94 11.50
N LEU A 283 -12.19 -2.86 10.73
CA LEU A 283 -12.37 -2.73 9.30
C LEU A 283 -13.37 -1.61 9.01
N SER A 284 -12.88 -0.52 8.41
CA SER A 284 -13.70 0.65 8.08
C SER A 284 -14.70 0.35 6.95
N ASP A 285 -15.74 1.17 6.83
CA ASP A 285 -16.71 1.03 5.73
C ASP A 285 -16.06 1.31 4.36
N ASP A 286 -15.06 2.19 4.31
CA ASP A 286 -14.25 2.40 3.10
C ASP A 286 -13.50 1.14 2.68
N MET A 287 -12.91 0.42 3.63
CA MET A 287 -12.25 -0.85 3.35
C MET A 287 -13.23 -1.94 2.92
N LYS A 288 -14.41 -2.01 3.54
CA LYS A 288 -15.47 -2.95 3.12
C LYS A 288 -15.96 -2.66 1.70
N ALA A 289 -16.11 -1.39 1.34
CA ALA A 289 -16.47 -0.98 -0.02
C ALA A 289 -15.37 -1.33 -1.01
N LEU A 290 -14.10 -1.06 -0.65
CA LEU A 290 -12.94 -1.38 -1.48
C LEU A 290 -12.83 -2.89 -1.77
N PHE A 291 -13.09 -3.76 -0.79
CA PHE A 291 -13.04 -5.22 -0.98
C PHE A 291 -14.15 -5.74 -1.92
N LYS A 292 -15.23 -4.99 -2.08
CA LYS A 292 -16.30 -5.31 -3.04
C LYS A 292 -16.04 -4.74 -4.44
N GLU A 293 -15.43 -3.57 -4.49
CA GLU A 293 -15.19 -2.80 -5.71
C GLU A 293 -13.73 -2.28 -5.73
N PRO A 294 -12.74 -3.16 -6.02
CA PRO A 294 -11.34 -2.76 -6.12
C PRO A 294 -11.14 -1.62 -7.12
N ASN A 295 -10.28 -0.67 -6.77
CA ASN A 295 -9.96 0.45 -7.66
C ASN A 295 -8.65 1.14 -7.24
N ASP A 296 -8.05 1.88 -8.16
CA ASP A 296 -6.79 2.62 -8.00
C ASP A 296 -6.99 4.15 -7.86
N LYS A 297 -8.18 4.59 -7.43
CA LYS A 297 -8.51 6.02 -7.32
C LYS A 297 -7.61 6.71 -6.30
N ALA A 298 -6.90 7.75 -6.74
CA ALA A 298 -6.22 8.65 -5.82
C ALA A 298 -7.25 9.38 -4.96
N LEU A 299 -7.03 9.36 -3.65
CA LEU A 299 -7.78 10.20 -2.69
C LEU A 299 -6.89 11.38 -2.34
N ASN A 300 -7.38 12.60 -2.56
CA ASN A 300 -6.63 13.84 -2.28
C ASN A 300 -7.26 14.58 -1.11
#